data_c16e95dc215226e2d713f0808c7e3a25
#
_entry.id   c16e95dc215226e2d713f0808c7e3a25
#
_cell.length_a   1.000
_cell.length_b   1.000
_cell.length_c   1.000
_cell.angle_alpha   90.00
_cell.angle_beta   90.00
_cell.angle_gamma   90.00
#
_symmetry.space_group_name_H-M   'P 1'
#
loop_
_entity.id
_entity.type
_entity.pdbx_description
1 polymer ?
#
loop_
_entity_poly.entity_id
_entity_poly.type
_entity_poly.pdbx_seq_one_letter_code
_entity_poly.pdbx_strand_id
1 'polypeptide(L)'
;PIFFQRLSEGKKCFVTKARRDFCFNQDLARTVVKAVDGVGKGAYHFSTGKDVAIKELYDAVVQAMGLPGYPEPEVRELGPDDAASTLLDPSRTFQDFGKVESTPLQEIAGQAVAYFRKHGATGGYTHLKHEDKK
;
A
#
# COMPACT_ATOMS: atom_id res chain seq x y z
N PRO A 1 4.82 1.16 6.02
CA PRO A 1 5.72 1.39 7.19
C PRO A 1 7.11 0.82 6.95
N ILE A 2 7.24 -0.44 6.48
CA ILE A 2 8.52 -1.15 6.41
C ILE A 2 9.56 -0.45 5.53
N PHE A 3 9.20 0.01 4.32
CA PHE A 3 10.11 0.77 3.46
C PHE A 3 10.56 2.06 4.12
N PHE A 4 9.61 2.82 4.69
CA PHE A 4 9.93 4.06 5.41
C PHE A 4 10.93 3.79 6.53
N GLN A 5 10.68 2.80 7.39
CA GLN A 5 11.56 2.49 8.52
C GLN A 5 12.95 2.08 8.04
N ARG A 6 13.07 1.11 7.13
CA ARG A 6 14.37 0.63 6.64
C ARG A 6 15.15 1.74 5.94
N LEU A 7 14.49 2.53 5.10
CA LEU A 7 15.12 3.67 4.43
C LEU A 7 15.59 4.74 5.43
N SER A 8 14.81 5.02 6.48
CA SER A 8 15.22 5.95 7.54
C SER A 8 16.43 5.47 8.34
N GLU A 9 16.60 4.15 8.44
CA GLU A 9 17.73 3.50 9.11
C GLU A 9 18.94 3.24 8.18
N GLY A 10 18.87 3.68 6.91
CA GLY A 10 19.91 3.43 5.92
C GLY A 10 20.05 1.96 5.50
N LYS A 11 19.06 1.13 5.80
CA LYS A 11 19.06 -0.30 5.50
C LYS A 11 18.61 -0.59 4.07
N LYS A 12 19.17 -1.63 3.46
CA LYS A 12 18.72 -2.11 2.15
C LYS A 12 17.29 -2.61 2.21
N CYS A 13 16.52 -2.32 1.17
CA CYS A 13 15.18 -2.86 0.98
C CYS A 13 15.18 -3.98 -0.07
N PHE A 14 14.17 -4.83 -0.02
CA PHE A 14 13.85 -5.70 -1.12
C PHE A 14 12.37 -5.54 -1.51
N VAL A 15 12.07 -5.87 -2.75
CA VAL A 15 10.71 -5.95 -3.31
C VAL A 15 10.53 -7.30 -3.96
N THR A 16 9.29 -7.77 -4.04
CA THR A 16 8.94 -8.95 -4.83
C THR A 16 8.29 -8.52 -6.14
N LYS A 17 8.15 -9.45 -7.08
CA LYS A 17 7.41 -9.24 -8.34
C LYS A 17 5.88 -9.20 -8.14
N ALA A 18 5.41 -9.20 -6.89
CA ALA A 18 3.99 -9.13 -6.58
C ALA A 18 3.38 -7.79 -7.00
N ARG A 19 2.09 -7.86 -7.31
CA ARG A 19 1.24 -6.69 -7.55
C ARG A 19 0.12 -6.65 -6.53
N ARG A 20 -0.24 -5.46 -6.07
CA ARG A 20 -1.29 -5.26 -5.05
C ARG A 20 -2.10 -4.02 -5.38
N ASP A 21 -3.36 -4.05 -5.00
CA ASP A 21 -4.21 -2.87 -4.99
C ASP A 21 -4.01 -2.10 -3.68
N PHE A 22 -3.55 -0.86 -3.78
CA PHE A 22 -3.34 0.02 -2.64
C PHE A 22 -4.47 1.03 -2.53
N CYS A 23 -5.34 0.80 -1.56
CA CYS A 23 -6.45 1.69 -1.25
C CYS A 23 -6.06 2.67 -0.15
N PHE A 24 -6.36 3.94 -0.35
CA PHE A 24 -6.17 4.94 0.69
C PHE A 24 -7.28 4.83 1.75
N ASN A 25 -6.91 4.88 3.02
CA ASN A 25 -7.85 4.71 4.12
C ASN A 25 -8.97 5.77 4.16
N GLN A 26 -8.70 7.00 3.73
CA GLN A 26 -9.73 8.05 3.66
C GLN A 26 -10.73 7.79 2.52
N ASP A 27 -10.30 7.17 1.41
CA ASP A 27 -11.21 6.77 0.33
C ASP A 27 -12.18 5.70 0.84
N LEU A 28 -11.67 4.70 1.56
CA LEU A 28 -12.50 3.71 2.25
C LEU A 28 -13.44 4.37 3.26
N ALA A 29 -12.94 5.28 4.10
CA ALA A 29 -13.74 5.93 5.13
C ALA A 29 -14.95 6.68 4.54
N ARG A 30 -14.78 7.36 3.39
CA ARG A 30 -15.90 8.01 2.69
C ARG A 30 -17.00 7.01 2.27
N THR A 31 -16.61 5.81 1.85
CA THR A 31 -17.54 4.74 1.49
C THR A 31 -18.24 4.18 2.74
N VAL A 32 -17.48 4.01 3.83
CA VAL A 32 -18.04 3.55 5.12
C VAL A 32 -19.08 4.52 5.66
N VAL A 33 -18.87 5.84 5.56
CA VAL A 33 -19.86 6.85 5.96
C VAL A 33 -21.17 6.65 5.19
N LYS A 34 -21.12 6.46 3.87
CA LYS A 34 -22.33 6.16 3.08
C LYS A 34 -23.03 4.88 3.55
N ALA A 35 -22.28 3.85 3.94
CA ALA A 35 -22.86 2.62 4.47
C ALA A 35 -23.56 2.86 5.82
N VAL A 36 -23.02 3.70 6.69
CA VAL A 36 -23.64 4.12 7.95
C VAL A 36 -24.93 4.89 7.67
N ASP A 37 -24.98 5.68 6.62
CA ASP A 37 -26.18 6.41 6.16
C ASP A 37 -27.22 5.50 5.45
N GLY A 38 -26.98 4.17 5.47
CA GLY A 38 -27.94 3.18 4.97
C GLY A 38 -27.77 2.80 3.49
N VAL A 39 -26.71 3.24 2.83
CA VAL A 39 -26.41 2.83 1.45
C VAL A 39 -25.84 1.41 1.45
N GLY A 40 -26.33 0.59 0.51
CA GLY A 40 -25.88 -0.79 0.32
C GLY A 40 -26.48 -1.79 1.31
N LYS A 41 -26.28 -3.09 1.03
CA LYS A 41 -26.75 -4.19 1.87
C LYS A 41 -25.89 -5.43 1.68
N GLY A 42 -25.39 -5.99 2.78
CA GLY A 42 -24.56 -7.19 2.77
C GLY A 42 -23.06 -6.88 2.68
N ALA A 43 -22.27 -7.74 2.03
CA ALA A 43 -20.82 -7.63 1.94
C ALA A 43 -20.38 -6.95 0.64
N TYR A 44 -19.35 -6.13 0.74
CA TYR A 44 -18.77 -5.38 -0.37
C TYR A 44 -17.24 -5.49 -0.36
N HIS A 45 -16.64 -5.51 -1.55
CA HIS A 45 -15.21 -5.36 -1.71
C HIS A 45 -14.87 -3.88 -1.91
N PHE A 46 -13.93 -3.35 -1.13
CA PHE A 46 -13.34 -2.05 -1.42
C PHE A 46 -12.01 -2.25 -2.15
N SER A 47 -11.94 -1.76 -3.39
CA SER A 47 -10.81 -1.93 -4.30
C SER A 47 -10.78 -0.73 -5.24
N THR A 48 -9.59 -0.34 -5.70
CA THR A 48 -9.47 0.71 -6.73
C THR A 48 -9.75 0.16 -8.12
N GLY A 49 -9.77 -1.16 -8.30
CA GLY A 49 -9.86 -1.85 -9.58
C GLY A 49 -8.54 -1.88 -10.36
N LYS A 50 -7.43 -1.46 -9.72
CA LYS A 50 -6.09 -1.47 -10.34
C LYS A 50 -5.05 -1.93 -9.34
N ASP A 51 -4.20 -2.84 -9.77
CA ASP A 51 -3.01 -3.21 -9.01
C ASP A 51 -1.77 -2.48 -9.53
N VAL A 52 -0.79 -2.31 -8.67
CA VAL A 52 0.53 -1.78 -8.99
C VAL A 52 1.61 -2.71 -8.45
N ALA A 53 2.80 -2.69 -9.06
CA ALA A 53 3.92 -3.48 -8.59
C ALA A 53 4.41 -2.97 -7.22
N ILE A 54 4.91 -3.87 -6.38
CA ILE A 54 5.54 -3.49 -5.10
C ILE A 54 6.72 -2.54 -5.33
N LYS A 55 7.42 -2.67 -6.47
CA LYS A 55 8.48 -1.73 -6.87
C LYS A 55 7.95 -0.30 -7.05
N GLU A 56 6.78 -0.13 -7.67
CA GLU A 56 6.16 1.20 -7.85
C GLU A 56 5.83 1.85 -6.49
N LEU A 57 5.34 1.05 -5.52
CA LEU A 57 5.14 1.55 -4.16
C LEU A 57 6.47 1.96 -3.50
N TYR A 58 7.52 1.16 -3.66
CA TYR A 58 8.85 1.48 -3.16
C TYR A 58 9.34 2.82 -3.71
N ASP A 59 9.27 3.00 -5.04
CA ASP A 59 9.70 4.22 -5.72
C ASP A 59 8.91 5.45 -5.24
N ALA A 60 7.59 5.32 -5.06
CA ALA A 60 6.76 6.38 -4.53
C ALA A 60 7.18 6.77 -3.09
N VAL A 61 7.55 5.80 -2.25
CA VAL A 61 8.05 6.07 -0.88
C VAL A 61 9.41 6.76 -0.93
N VAL A 62 10.36 6.29 -1.75
CA VAL A 62 11.68 6.92 -1.94
C VAL A 62 11.53 8.37 -2.36
N GLN A 63 10.68 8.63 -3.34
CA GLN A 63 10.38 9.99 -3.81
C GLN A 63 9.78 10.86 -2.71
N ALA A 64 8.78 10.34 -1.97
CA ALA A 64 8.14 11.06 -0.87
C ALA A 64 9.09 11.36 0.30
N MET A 65 10.09 10.52 0.51
CA MET A 65 11.14 10.75 1.50
C MET A 65 12.19 11.77 1.05
N GLY A 66 12.22 12.13 -0.22
CA GLY A 66 13.22 13.03 -0.81
C GLY A 66 14.58 12.36 -0.93
N LEU A 67 14.64 11.08 -1.26
CA LEU A 67 15.87 10.28 -1.39
C LEU A 67 16.15 9.92 -2.87
N PRO A 68 16.30 10.89 -3.78
CA PRO A 68 16.64 10.61 -5.17
C PRO A 68 18.02 9.93 -5.22
N GLY A 69 18.15 8.89 -6.02
CA GLY A 69 19.40 8.15 -6.12
C GLY A 69 19.65 7.14 -4.99
N TYR A 70 18.67 6.87 -4.13
CA TYR A 70 18.78 5.74 -3.20
C TYR A 70 18.95 4.43 -3.99
N PRO A 71 19.81 3.50 -3.53
CA PRO A 71 20.09 2.27 -4.26
C PRO A 71 18.83 1.51 -4.61
N GLU A 72 18.77 0.96 -5.82
CA GLU A 72 17.68 0.08 -6.24
C GLU A 72 17.46 -1.04 -5.23
N PRO A 73 16.21 -1.39 -4.93
CA PRO A 73 15.94 -2.48 -4.02
C PRO A 73 16.30 -3.82 -4.65
N GLU A 74 16.68 -4.78 -3.84
CA GLU A 74 16.84 -6.16 -4.29
C GLU A 74 15.47 -6.68 -4.78
N VAL A 75 15.42 -7.25 -5.98
CA VAL A 75 14.20 -7.88 -6.50
C VAL A 75 14.24 -9.37 -6.17
N ARG A 76 13.25 -9.86 -5.45
CA ARG A 76 13.11 -11.27 -5.09
C ARG A 76 11.96 -11.92 -5.85
N GLU A 77 12.12 -13.19 -6.18
CA GLU A 77 11.03 -13.98 -6.73
C GLU A 77 9.93 -14.17 -5.68
N LEU A 78 8.73 -14.50 -6.16
CA LEU A 78 7.60 -14.82 -5.29
C LEU A 78 7.86 -16.15 -4.58
N GLY A 79 7.48 -16.23 -3.31
CA GLY A 79 7.40 -17.49 -2.61
C GLY A 79 6.31 -18.41 -3.19
N PRO A 80 6.36 -19.71 -2.91
CA PRO A 80 5.41 -20.67 -3.46
C PRO A 80 3.95 -20.37 -3.08
N ASP A 81 3.72 -19.72 -1.96
CA ASP A 81 2.39 -19.37 -1.44
C ASP A 81 2.00 -17.91 -1.72
N ASP A 82 2.86 -17.15 -2.40
CA ASP A 82 2.60 -15.74 -2.71
C ASP A 82 1.76 -15.59 -3.99
N ALA A 83 0.63 -14.92 -3.88
CA ALA A 83 -0.14 -14.52 -5.06
C ALA A 83 0.61 -13.46 -5.89
N ALA A 84 0.75 -13.70 -7.19
CA ALA A 84 1.40 -12.75 -8.11
C ALA A 84 0.64 -11.40 -8.16
N SER A 85 -0.68 -11.44 -8.16
CA SER A 85 -1.53 -10.25 -8.05
C SER A 85 -2.68 -10.52 -7.07
N THR A 86 -3.03 -9.50 -6.30
CA THR A 86 -4.26 -9.48 -5.49
C THR A 86 -5.04 -8.24 -5.86
N LEU A 87 -6.12 -8.46 -6.59
CA LEU A 87 -7.03 -7.44 -7.07
C LEU A 87 -8.46 -7.94 -6.87
N LEU A 88 -9.27 -7.15 -6.20
CA LEU A 88 -10.69 -7.47 -5.98
C LEU A 88 -11.54 -6.74 -7.03
N ASP A 89 -12.71 -7.31 -7.34
CA ASP A 89 -13.69 -6.67 -8.20
C ASP A 89 -14.53 -5.66 -7.40
N PRO A 90 -14.42 -4.34 -7.67
CA PRO A 90 -15.20 -3.31 -7.00
C PRO A 90 -16.57 -3.04 -7.64
N SER A 91 -16.98 -3.76 -8.68
CA SER A 91 -18.13 -3.42 -9.51
C SER A 91 -19.41 -3.23 -8.70
N ARG A 92 -19.70 -4.12 -7.76
CA ARG A 92 -20.84 -4.01 -6.89
C ARG A 92 -20.77 -2.78 -5.97
N THR A 93 -19.58 -2.49 -5.45
CA THR A 93 -19.35 -1.31 -4.61
C THR A 93 -19.57 -0.03 -5.42
N PHE A 94 -19.06 0.03 -6.63
CA PHE A 94 -19.25 1.20 -7.50
C PHE A 94 -20.71 1.38 -7.93
N GLN A 95 -21.44 0.28 -8.13
CA GLN A 95 -22.86 0.34 -8.45
C GLN A 95 -23.69 0.93 -7.32
N ASP A 96 -23.49 0.47 -6.08
CA ASP A 96 -24.34 0.84 -4.95
C ASP A 96 -23.86 2.15 -4.27
N PHE A 97 -22.57 2.36 -4.15
CA PHE A 97 -21.98 3.53 -3.47
C PHE A 97 -21.51 4.64 -4.41
N GLY A 98 -21.53 4.40 -5.71
CA GLY A 98 -20.92 5.25 -6.72
C GLY A 98 -19.40 5.02 -6.82
N LYS A 99 -18.84 5.34 -7.99
CA LYS A 99 -17.39 5.23 -8.22
C LYS A 99 -16.66 6.18 -7.28
N VAL A 100 -15.74 5.64 -6.49
CA VAL A 100 -14.85 6.42 -5.63
C VAL A 100 -13.62 6.81 -6.48
N GLU A 101 -13.31 8.10 -6.52
CA GLU A 101 -12.03 8.55 -7.06
C GLU A 101 -10.92 8.06 -6.12
N SER A 102 -10.02 7.25 -6.67
CA SER A 102 -8.92 6.69 -5.91
C SER A 102 -7.80 7.73 -5.77
N THR A 103 -7.32 7.93 -4.56
CA THR A 103 -6.13 8.76 -4.32
C THR A 103 -4.92 8.17 -5.04
N PRO A 104 -4.14 8.97 -5.80
CA PRO A 104 -2.95 8.49 -6.50
C PRO A 104 -1.89 7.91 -5.56
N LEU A 105 -1.16 6.88 -6.02
CA LEU A 105 -0.15 6.19 -5.21
C LEU A 105 0.91 7.15 -4.63
N GLN A 106 1.36 8.14 -5.41
CA GLN A 106 2.33 9.14 -4.98
C GLN A 106 1.81 9.99 -3.81
N GLU A 107 0.53 10.34 -3.86
CA GLU A 107 -0.12 11.09 -2.78
C GLU A 107 -0.29 10.22 -1.53
N ILE A 108 -0.71 8.96 -1.69
CA ILE A 108 -0.78 7.97 -0.59
C ILE A 108 0.59 7.85 0.08
N ALA A 109 1.66 7.68 -0.71
CA ALA A 109 3.03 7.57 -0.20
C ALA A 109 3.45 8.85 0.54
N GLY A 110 3.16 10.02 -0.03
CA GLY A 110 3.46 11.33 0.59
C GLY A 110 2.80 11.50 1.95
N GLN A 111 1.50 11.23 2.04
CA GLN A 111 0.74 11.33 3.28
C GLN A 111 1.23 10.30 4.33
N ALA A 112 1.51 9.06 3.90
CA ALA A 112 2.05 8.02 4.77
C ALA A 112 3.44 8.41 5.33
N VAL A 113 4.34 8.93 4.50
CA VAL A 113 5.67 9.39 4.93
C VAL A 113 5.54 10.56 5.92
N ALA A 114 4.66 11.54 5.64
CA ALA A 114 4.40 12.65 6.56
C ALA A 114 3.89 12.15 7.92
N TYR A 115 2.96 11.21 7.91
CA TYR A 115 2.44 10.59 9.12
C TYR A 115 3.54 9.88 9.93
N PHE A 116 4.36 9.04 9.27
CA PHE A 116 5.43 8.29 9.95
C PHE A 116 6.55 9.19 10.46
N ARG A 117 6.85 10.31 9.78
CA ARG A 117 7.78 11.32 10.31
C ARG A 117 7.29 11.93 11.61
N LYS A 118 5.99 12.15 11.74
CA LYS A 118 5.38 12.77 12.92
C LYS A 118 5.19 11.79 14.08
N HIS A 119 4.78 10.55 13.78
CA HIS A 119 4.31 9.59 14.79
C HIS A 119 5.22 8.38 14.96
N GLY A 120 6.26 8.24 14.12
CA GLY A 120 7.09 7.05 14.05
C GLY A 120 6.41 5.91 13.27
N ALA A 121 7.23 4.97 12.80
CA ALA A 121 6.80 3.74 12.13
C ALA A 121 7.03 2.53 13.07
N THR A 122 6.51 2.60 14.29
CA THR A 122 6.65 1.54 15.28
C THR A 122 5.59 0.46 15.06
N GLY A 123 6.01 -0.71 14.64
CA GLY A 123 5.14 -1.88 14.52
C GLY A 123 6.00 -3.10 14.28
N GLY A 124 5.91 -4.09 15.15
CA GLY A 124 6.54 -5.39 14.91
C GLY A 124 5.91 -6.05 13.69
N TYR A 125 6.66 -6.18 12.61
CA TYR A 125 6.21 -6.93 11.42
C TYR A 125 6.34 -8.41 11.70
N THR A 126 5.24 -9.07 12.03
CA THR A 126 5.25 -10.48 12.45
C THR A 126 5.34 -11.45 11.27
N HIS A 127 5.04 -11.01 10.04
CA HIS A 127 4.95 -11.87 8.85
C HIS A 127 6.12 -11.70 7.86
N LEU A 128 6.97 -10.70 8.03
CA LEU A 128 8.16 -10.50 7.22
C LEU A 128 9.39 -10.70 8.09
N LYS A 129 9.92 -11.92 8.14
CA LYS A 129 11.22 -12.19 8.74
C LYS A 129 12.29 -11.68 7.79
N HIS A 130 12.86 -10.53 8.09
CA HIS A 130 14.11 -10.10 7.48
C HIS A 130 15.24 -10.81 8.23
N GLU A 131 15.83 -11.82 7.61
CA GLU A 131 17.14 -12.29 8.05
C GLU A 131 18.15 -11.21 7.67
N ASP A 132 18.46 -10.33 8.61
CA ASP A 132 19.64 -9.49 8.52
C ASP A 132 20.83 -10.46 8.64
N LYS A 133 21.36 -10.96 7.50
CA LYS A 133 22.63 -11.68 7.49
C LYS A 133 23.67 -10.72 8.06
N LYS A 134 24.23 -11.13 9.20
CA LYS A 134 25.39 -10.49 9.85
C LYS A 134 26.58 -10.48 8.90
#